data_027cec5e2c1701a580fae96683bee3c5
#
_entry.id   027cec5e2c1701a580fae96683bee3c5
#
_cell.length_a   1.000
_cell.length_b   1.000
_cell.length_c   1.000
_cell.angle_alpha   90.00
_cell.angle_beta   90.00
_cell.angle_gamma   90.00
#
_symmetry.space_group_name_H-M   'P 1'
#
loop_
_entity.id
_entity.type
_entity.pdbx_description
1 polymer ?
#
loop_
_entity_poly.entity_id
_entity_poly.type
_entity_poly.pdbx_seq_one_letter_code
_entity_poly.pdbx_strand_id
1 'polypeptide(L)'
;VPRGKGYLYESGLEVPLIAYLPPKWQHLAGEKASGKDYSLVNFTDLGPTVLSLAGVKPPKHMQGKALFGKYASDEKREIQFALAANQLHHFMPVRAATDGRFKYIRSYIPYRQFALRNYYQWGMPSNKAWDKLVLGGHNTNPNWAQTFNAHPAEMLFDLEKDPGELHNLSDSPEYAEVLVKM
;
A
#
# COMPACT_ATOMS: atom_id res chain seq x y z
N VAL A 1 9.40 -1.84 -11.19
CA VAL A 1 9.72 -1.57 -9.78
C VAL A 1 9.86 -2.90 -9.05
N PRO A 2 11.04 -3.21 -8.46
CA PRO A 2 11.30 -4.50 -7.82
C PRO A 2 10.34 -4.85 -6.67
N ARG A 3 9.89 -3.86 -5.90
CA ARG A 3 8.95 -4.00 -4.80
C ARG A 3 7.56 -3.47 -5.14
N GLY A 4 7.11 -3.64 -6.37
CA GLY A 4 5.80 -3.17 -6.82
C GLY A 4 4.66 -4.12 -6.46
N LYS A 5 3.85 -4.48 -7.46
CA LYS A 5 2.66 -5.32 -7.30
C LYS A 5 2.93 -6.59 -6.48
N GLY A 6 2.10 -6.81 -5.46
CA GLY A 6 2.15 -7.97 -4.58
C GLY A 6 2.91 -7.76 -3.27
N TYR A 7 3.57 -6.61 -3.11
CA TYR A 7 4.21 -6.21 -1.87
C TYR A 7 3.40 -5.13 -1.16
N LEU A 8 3.56 -5.00 0.17
CA LEU A 8 2.84 -4.02 0.98
C LEU A 8 3.62 -2.70 1.20
N TYR A 9 4.63 -2.45 0.39
CA TYR A 9 5.29 -1.14 0.30
C TYR A 9 4.43 -0.15 -0.50
N GLU A 10 4.65 1.18 -0.32
CA GLU A 10 3.92 2.20 -1.09
C GLU A 10 4.05 2.00 -2.60
N SER A 11 5.22 1.59 -3.07
CA SER A 11 5.44 1.23 -4.47
C SER A 11 4.50 0.14 -5.02
N GLY A 12 3.81 -0.60 -4.15
CA GLY A 12 2.82 -1.62 -4.49
C GLY A 12 1.39 -1.25 -4.12
N LEU A 13 1.19 -0.31 -3.20
CA LEU A 13 -0.11 0.06 -2.64
C LEU A 13 -0.60 1.43 -3.10
N GLU A 14 0.28 2.43 -3.18
CA GLU A 14 -0.06 3.75 -3.64
C GLU A 14 -0.29 3.74 -5.16
N VAL A 15 -1.53 3.96 -5.55
CA VAL A 15 -1.94 4.06 -6.95
C VAL A 15 -2.69 5.37 -7.18
N PRO A 16 -2.48 6.05 -8.32
CA PRO A 16 -3.21 7.27 -8.62
C PRO A 16 -4.70 6.98 -8.78
N LEU A 17 -5.53 7.80 -8.13
CA LEU A 17 -6.97 7.83 -8.31
C LEU A 17 -7.37 9.21 -8.85
N ILE A 18 -7.95 9.23 -10.04
CA ILE A 18 -8.45 10.45 -10.67
C ILE A 18 -9.97 10.31 -10.83
N ALA A 19 -10.72 11.23 -10.22
CA ALA A 19 -12.17 11.32 -10.39
C ALA A 19 -12.52 12.57 -11.20
N TYR A 20 -13.27 12.39 -12.28
CA TYR A 20 -13.83 13.49 -13.05
C TYR A 20 -15.35 13.43 -13.03
N LEU A 21 -15.97 14.46 -12.49
CA LEU A 21 -17.42 14.64 -12.56
C LEU A 21 -17.72 15.71 -13.60
N PRO A 22 -18.47 15.37 -14.69
CA PRO A 22 -18.88 16.34 -15.70
C PRO A 22 -19.67 17.51 -15.08
N PRO A 23 -19.72 18.70 -15.71
CA PRO A 23 -20.38 19.89 -15.16
C PRO A 23 -21.80 19.65 -14.63
N LYS A 24 -22.59 18.84 -15.33
CA LYS A 24 -23.94 18.44 -14.91
C LYS A 24 -23.98 17.75 -13.53
N TRP A 25 -22.89 17.06 -13.14
CA TRP A 25 -22.81 16.21 -11.95
C TRP A 25 -21.83 16.72 -10.89
N GLN A 26 -21.24 17.90 -11.10
CA GLN A 26 -20.28 18.49 -10.14
C GLN A 26 -20.84 18.68 -8.74
N HIS A 27 -22.15 18.93 -8.62
CA HIS A 27 -22.82 19.03 -7.31
C HIS A 27 -22.71 17.74 -6.46
N LEU A 28 -22.39 16.60 -7.08
CA LEU A 28 -22.17 15.32 -6.38
C LEU A 28 -20.76 15.19 -5.78
N ALA A 29 -19.83 16.11 -6.11
CA ALA A 29 -18.49 16.14 -5.52
C ALA A 29 -18.48 16.74 -4.10
N GLY A 30 -19.53 17.45 -3.72
CA GLY A 30 -19.57 18.19 -2.45
C GLY A 30 -18.45 19.23 -2.36
N GLU A 31 -17.84 19.37 -1.19
CA GLU A 31 -16.72 20.28 -0.95
C GLU A 31 -15.42 19.86 -1.68
N LYS A 32 -15.36 18.62 -2.20
CA LYS A 32 -14.20 18.06 -2.94
C LYS A 32 -14.21 18.44 -4.42
N ALA A 33 -14.81 19.55 -4.80
CA ALA A 33 -15.09 19.90 -6.19
C ALA A 33 -13.85 20.09 -7.10
N SER A 34 -12.66 20.33 -6.56
CA SER A 34 -11.40 20.36 -7.34
C SER A 34 -10.18 20.27 -6.44
N GLY A 35 -9.07 19.77 -6.97
CA GLY A 35 -7.77 19.75 -6.31
C GLY A 35 -7.26 18.35 -5.98
N LYS A 36 -6.21 18.31 -5.17
CA LYS A 36 -5.64 17.07 -4.66
C LYS A 36 -6.22 16.75 -3.28
N ASP A 37 -6.66 15.53 -3.10
CA ASP A 37 -7.09 14.98 -1.81
C ASP A 37 -6.07 13.93 -1.37
N TYR A 38 -5.51 14.10 -0.18
CA TYR A 38 -4.53 13.19 0.43
C TYR A 38 -5.18 12.24 1.45
N SER A 39 -6.50 12.14 1.44
CA SER A 39 -7.23 11.21 2.29
C SER A 39 -6.88 9.76 1.95
N LEU A 40 -6.86 8.91 2.98
CA LEU A 40 -6.69 7.47 2.80
C LEU A 40 -7.92 6.87 2.11
N VAL A 41 -7.76 6.39 0.89
CA VAL A 41 -8.80 5.79 0.06
C VAL A 41 -8.44 4.35 -0.27
N ASN A 42 -9.44 3.48 -0.33
CA ASN A 42 -9.27 2.07 -0.62
C ASN A 42 -10.19 1.64 -1.79
N PHE A 43 -9.83 0.60 -2.51
CA PHE A 43 -10.70 0.05 -3.56
C PHE A 43 -12.07 -0.40 -3.07
N THR A 44 -12.21 -0.77 -1.79
CA THR A 44 -13.51 -1.06 -1.18
C THR A 44 -14.46 0.14 -1.19
N ASP A 45 -13.92 1.37 -1.31
CA ASP A 45 -14.68 2.61 -1.34
C ASP A 45 -15.34 2.85 -2.71
N LEU A 46 -14.86 2.20 -3.77
CA LEU A 46 -15.39 2.41 -5.13
C LEU A 46 -16.82 1.89 -5.27
N GLY A 47 -17.13 0.72 -4.72
CA GLY A 47 -18.48 0.15 -4.78
C GLY A 47 -19.56 1.08 -4.16
N PRO A 48 -19.44 1.46 -2.87
CA PRO A 48 -20.38 2.39 -2.26
C PRO A 48 -20.38 3.77 -2.94
N THR A 49 -19.25 4.23 -3.51
CA THR A 49 -19.19 5.48 -4.27
C THR A 49 -20.06 5.43 -5.52
N VAL A 50 -19.99 4.34 -6.30
CA VAL A 50 -20.83 4.16 -7.49
C VAL A 50 -22.32 4.15 -7.13
N LEU A 51 -22.71 3.43 -6.08
CA LEU A 51 -24.09 3.43 -5.59
C LEU A 51 -24.54 4.83 -5.16
N SER A 52 -23.70 5.53 -4.41
CA SER A 52 -23.98 6.89 -3.94
C SER A 52 -24.18 7.88 -5.09
N LEU A 53 -23.34 7.82 -6.13
CA LEU A 53 -23.46 8.63 -7.33
C LEU A 53 -24.76 8.32 -8.09
N ALA A 54 -25.21 7.07 -8.09
CA ALA A 54 -26.49 6.64 -8.65
C ALA A 54 -27.70 7.00 -7.77
N GLY A 55 -27.51 7.64 -6.61
CA GLY A 55 -28.56 7.97 -5.66
C GLY A 55 -29.06 6.77 -4.84
N VAL A 56 -28.38 5.64 -4.91
CA VAL A 56 -28.71 4.39 -4.20
C VAL A 56 -27.93 4.34 -2.89
N LYS A 57 -28.61 4.09 -1.78
CA LYS A 57 -27.97 3.95 -0.48
C LYS A 57 -27.13 2.68 -0.43
N PRO A 58 -25.80 2.78 -0.11
CA PRO A 58 -24.96 1.60 0.04
C PRO A 58 -25.48 0.67 1.15
N PRO A 59 -25.52 -0.66 0.93
CA PRO A 59 -25.89 -1.62 1.93
C PRO A 59 -24.93 -1.62 3.14
N LYS A 60 -25.45 -1.91 4.34
CA LYS A 60 -24.67 -1.88 5.58
C LYS A 60 -23.49 -2.87 5.62
N HIS A 61 -23.52 -3.93 4.82
CA HIS A 61 -22.44 -4.91 4.78
C HIS A 61 -21.22 -4.44 3.95
N MET A 62 -21.35 -3.35 3.18
CA MET A 62 -20.20 -2.75 2.51
C MET A 62 -19.32 -2.04 3.52
N GLN A 63 -18.04 -2.42 3.59
CA GLN A 63 -17.06 -1.87 4.53
C GLN A 63 -16.44 -0.55 4.06
N GLY A 64 -16.50 -0.28 2.75
CA GLY A 64 -16.00 0.96 2.15
C GLY A 64 -16.90 2.15 2.43
N LYS A 65 -16.34 3.34 2.28
CA LYS A 65 -17.02 4.64 2.43
C LYS A 65 -17.23 5.28 1.07
N ALA A 66 -18.42 5.79 0.79
CA ALA A 66 -18.67 6.51 -0.45
C ALA A 66 -17.88 7.84 -0.46
N LEU A 67 -17.14 8.09 -1.53
CA LEU A 67 -16.30 9.28 -1.67
C LEU A 67 -17.11 10.47 -2.22
N PHE A 68 -18.11 10.20 -3.05
CA PHE A 68 -18.94 11.18 -3.78
C PHE A 68 -20.41 10.78 -3.76
N GLY A 69 -21.30 11.72 -4.10
CA GLY A 69 -22.72 11.51 -4.29
C GLY A 69 -23.55 11.73 -3.04
N LYS A 70 -24.83 11.39 -3.12
CA LYS A 70 -25.85 11.65 -2.08
C LYS A 70 -25.51 11.05 -0.71
N TYR A 71 -24.76 9.95 -0.69
CA TYR A 71 -24.40 9.22 0.53
C TYR A 71 -22.88 9.23 0.77
N ALA A 72 -22.19 10.27 0.26
CA ALA A 72 -20.77 10.48 0.57
C ALA A 72 -20.56 10.54 2.09
N SER A 73 -19.45 9.98 2.54
CA SER A 73 -19.08 9.97 3.97
C SER A 73 -18.16 11.15 4.29
N ASP A 74 -18.48 11.89 5.34
CA ASP A 74 -17.61 12.93 5.89
C ASP A 74 -16.58 12.36 6.87
N GLU A 75 -16.71 11.08 7.22
CA GLU A 75 -15.82 10.40 8.15
C GLU A 75 -14.46 10.11 7.48
N LYS A 76 -13.40 10.74 7.96
CA LYS A 76 -12.04 10.49 7.51
C LYS A 76 -11.55 9.13 8.02
N ARG A 77 -10.81 8.42 7.16
CA ARG A 77 -10.12 7.19 7.58
C ARG A 77 -8.79 7.60 8.23
N GLU A 78 -8.62 7.23 9.49
CA GLU A 78 -7.39 7.51 10.24
C GLU A 78 -6.30 6.46 9.95
N ILE A 79 -6.69 5.20 9.76
CA ILE A 79 -5.77 4.11 9.47
C ILE A 79 -6.31 3.28 8.30
N GLN A 80 -5.45 3.00 7.34
CA GLN A 80 -5.70 2.07 6.25
C GLN A 80 -4.94 0.78 6.48
N PHE A 81 -5.66 -0.35 6.43
CA PHE A 81 -5.07 -1.68 6.52
C PHE A 81 -4.87 -2.29 5.13
N ALA A 82 -3.81 -3.07 5.00
CA ALA A 82 -3.55 -3.90 3.84
C ALA A 82 -3.07 -5.30 4.27
N LEU A 83 -3.32 -6.28 3.42
CA LEU A 83 -2.88 -7.64 3.67
C LEU A 83 -2.43 -8.33 2.37
N ALA A 84 -1.39 -9.13 2.47
CA ALA A 84 -1.01 -10.12 1.47
C ALA A 84 -0.88 -11.47 2.17
N ALA A 85 -1.58 -12.49 1.66
CA ALA A 85 -1.48 -13.85 2.18
C ALA A 85 -0.68 -14.76 1.25
N ASN A 86 -0.85 -14.56 -0.06
CA ASN A 86 -0.17 -15.33 -1.09
C ASN A 86 0.37 -14.38 -2.17
N GLN A 87 1.60 -14.64 -2.61
CA GLN A 87 2.16 -14.00 -3.78
C GLN A 87 2.44 -15.07 -4.84
N LEU A 88 1.57 -15.18 -5.86
CA LEU A 88 1.74 -16.06 -7.01
C LEU A 88 2.22 -17.48 -6.60
N HIS A 89 1.42 -18.19 -5.81
CA HIS A 89 1.65 -19.53 -5.28
C HIS A 89 2.61 -19.63 -4.08
N HIS A 90 3.20 -18.54 -3.62
CA HIS A 90 3.99 -18.55 -2.41
C HIS A 90 3.18 -18.00 -1.24
N PHE A 91 3.05 -18.79 -0.19
CA PHE A 91 2.46 -18.35 1.05
C PHE A 91 3.36 -17.32 1.71
N MET A 92 2.88 -16.10 1.84
CA MET A 92 3.61 -14.96 2.40
C MET A 92 2.64 -14.07 3.19
N PRO A 93 2.26 -14.49 4.41
CA PRO A 93 1.34 -13.74 5.23
C PRO A 93 2.02 -12.49 5.78
N VAL A 94 1.60 -11.34 5.27
CA VAL A 94 2.08 -10.03 5.67
C VAL A 94 0.88 -9.12 5.84
N ARG A 95 0.89 -8.28 6.87
CA ARG A 95 -0.11 -7.23 7.10
C ARG A 95 0.57 -5.88 7.18
N ALA A 96 -0.13 -4.85 6.79
CA ALA A 96 0.32 -3.48 6.94
C ALA A 96 -0.79 -2.58 7.45
N ALA A 97 -0.39 -1.51 8.13
CA ALA A 97 -1.23 -0.39 8.53
C ALA A 97 -0.52 0.91 8.17
N THR A 98 -1.27 1.93 7.76
CA THR A 98 -0.73 3.27 7.53
C THR A 98 -1.73 4.33 7.96
N ASP A 99 -1.23 5.42 8.55
CA ASP A 99 -1.99 6.64 8.85
C ASP A 99 -1.78 7.74 7.79
N GLY A 100 -1.06 7.41 6.70
CA GLY A 100 -0.69 8.32 5.63
C GLY A 100 0.72 8.88 5.77
N ARG A 101 1.28 8.90 6.99
CA ARG A 101 2.66 9.28 7.26
C ARG A 101 3.51 8.09 7.69
N PHE A 102 3.04 7.35 8.69
CA PHE A 102 3.73 6.17 9.16
C PHE A 102 3.13 4.93 8.51
N LYS A 103 4.00 3.98 8.19
CA LYS A 103 3.60 2.66 7.73
C LYS A 103 4.27 1.59 8.58
N TYR A 104 3.43 0.74 9.14
CA TYR A 104 3.84 -0.46 9.83
C TYR A 104 3.59 -1.69 8.96
N ILE A 105 4.56 -2.59 8.89
CA ILE A 105 4.44 -3.88 8.18
C ILE A 105 4.83 -5.00 9.13
N ARG A 106 3.93 -5.99 9.29
CA ARG A 106 4.17 -7.21 10.06
C ARG A 106 4.26 -8.42 9.15
N SER A 107 5.40 -9.10 9.19
CA SER A 107 5.58 -10.40 8.54
C SER A 107 5.43 -11.53 9.54
N TYR A 108 4.70 -12.58 9.15
CA TYR A 108 4.53 -13.79 9.95
C TYR A 108 5.49 -14.92 9.57
N ILE A 109 6.35 -14.64 8.57
CA ILE A 109 7.41 -15.55 8.13
C ILE A 109 8.73 -14.80 7.90
N PRO A 110 9.29 -14.14 8.93
CA PRO A 110 10.42 -13.21 8.78
C PRO A 110 11.73 -13.89 8.32
N TYR A 111 11.83 -15.20 8.44
CA TYR A 111 12.98 -15.99 7.96
C TYR A 111 13.05 -16.15 6.44
N ARG A 112 11.99 -15.75 5.70
CA ARG A 112 11.97 -15.80 4.24
C ARG A 112 12.34 -14.45 3.63
N GLN A 113 12.96 -14.50 2.46
CA GLN A 113 13.15 -13.29 1.65
C GLN A 113 11.84 -12.89 0.97
N PHE A 114 11.65 -11.59 0.69
CA PHE A 114 10.49 -11.13 -0.07
C PHE A 114 10.56 -11.50 -1.56
N ALA A 115 11.77 -11.53 -2.14
CA ALA A 115 11.98 -11.92 -3.53
C ALA A 115 11.81 -13.43 -3.75
N LEU A 116 10.61 -13.95 -3.49
CA LEU A 116 10.28 -15.32 -3.79
C LEU A 116 10.22 -15.53 -5.31
N ARG A 117 11.11 -16.39 -5.83
CA ARG A 117 11.23 -16.63 -7.27
C ARG A 117 9.99 -17.35 -7.80
N ASN A 118 9.01 -16.61 -8.24
CA ASN A 118 7.84 -17.13 -8.92
C ASN A 118 8.03 -17.06 -10.45
N TYR A 119 7.35 -17.93 -11.18
CA TYR A 119 7.51 -18.06 -12.63
C TYR A 119 7.14 -16.77 -13.40
N TYR A 120 6.18 -15.99 -12.88
CA TYR A 120 5.71 -14.77 -13.53
C TYR A 120 6.77 -13.67 -13.45
N GLN A 121 7.23 -13.35 -12.24
CA GLN A 121 8.22 -12.28 -12.03
C GLN A 121 9.58 -12.66 -12.62
N TRP A 122 10.04 -13.90 -12.38
CA TRP A 122 11.31 -14.38 -12.92
C TRP A 122 11.25 -14.79 -14.39
N GLY A 123 10.08 -14.78 -15.00
CA GLY A 123 9.91 -14.77 -16.45
C GLY A 123 10.40 -13.47 -17.10
N MET A 124 10.36 -12.34 -16.37
CA MET A 124 10.73 -11.02 -16.90
C MET A 124 12.24 -10.83 -16.98
N PRO A 125 12.77 -10.32 -18.11
CA PRO A 125 14.20 -10.05 -18.27
C PRO A 125 14.78 -9.12 -17.18
N SER A 126 14.02 -8.14 -16.72
CA SER A 126 14.44 -7.20 -15.67
C SER A 126 14.71 -7.90 -14.33
N ASN A 127 13.85 -8.82 -13.92
CA ASN A 127 14.04 -9.56 -12.67
C ASN A 127 15.20 -10.55 -12.76
N LYS A 128 15.40 -11.17 -13.92
CA LYS A 128 16.57 -12.03 -14.18
C LYS A 128 17.88 -11.24 -14.14
N ALA A 129 17.89 -10.03 -14.73
CA ALA A 129 19.06 -9.17 -14.70
C ALA A 129 19.39 -8.71 -13.28
N TRP A 130 18.36 -8.33 -12.50
CA TRP A 130 18.51 -7.94 -11.10
C TRP A 130 19.02 -9.10 -10.23
N ASP A 131 18.44 -10.28 -10.36
CA ASP A 131 18.88 -11.49 -9.68
C ASP A 131 20.37 -11.79 -9.97
N LYS A 132 20.76 -11.76 -11.25
CA LYS A 132 22.13 -11.95 -11.68
C LYS A 132 23.09 -10.89 -11.12
N LEU A 133 22.66 -9.62 -11.06
CA LEU A 133 23.45 -8.52 -10.51
C LEU A 133 23.71 -8.71 -9.02
N VAL A 134 22.68 -9.03 -8.25
CA VAL A 134 22.77 -9.18 -6.80
C VAL A 134 23.53 -10.43 -6.42
N LEU A 135 23.19 -11.59 -6.98
CA LEU A 135 23.84 -12.86 -6.66
C LEU A 135 25.25 -12.98 -7.26
N GLY A 136 25.54 -12.29 -8.35
CA GLY A 136 26.86 -12.23 -8.96
C GLY A 136 27.86 -11.34 -8.21
N GLY A 137 27.46 -10.72 -7.11
CA GLY A 137 28.33 -9.83 -6.33
C GLY A 137 28.64 -8.49 -7.01
N HIS A 138 27.95 -8.16 -8.10
CA HIS A 138 28.11 -6.88 -8.83
C HIS A 138 27.23 -5.77 -8.28
N ASN A 139 26.69 -5.97 -7.08
CA ASN A 139 25.79 -5.05 -6.43
C ASN A 139 26.58 -3.89 -5.79
N THR A 140 26.47 -2.71 -6.37
CA THR A 140 27.10 -1.48 -5.85
C THR A 140 26.21 -0.71 -4.87
N ASN A 141 24.92 -1.07 -4.76
CA ASN A 141 23.97 -0.43 -3.87
C ASN A 141 23.32 -1.48 -2.94
N PRO A 142 23.56 -1.43 -1.61
CA PRO A 142 23.03 -2.40 -0.66
C PRO A 142 21.51 -2.49 -0.68
N ASN A 143 20.82 -1.39 -1.01
CA ASN A 143 19.37 -1.37 -1.08
C ASN A 143 18.79 -2.30 -2.18
N TRP A 144 19.57 -2.60 -3.22
CA TRP A 144 19.14 -3.54 -4.27
C TRP A 144 19.05 -4.97 -3.77
N ALA A 145 19.78 -5.31 -2.73
CA ALA A 145 19.80 -6.64 -2.13
C ALA A 145 18.75 -6.85 -1.03
N GLN A 146 18.17 -5.79 -0.47
CA GLN A 146 17.24 -5.89 0.68
C GLN A 146 16.12 -6.92 0.45
N THR A 147 15.54 -6.95 -0.74
CA THR A 147 14.42 -7.84 -1.06
C THR A 147 14.84 -9.33 -1.13
N PHE A 148 16.15 -9.60 -1.30
CA PHE A 148 16.71 -10.96 -1.32
C PHE A 148 17.16 -11.43 0.05
N ASN A 149 17.20 -10.57 1.04
CA ASN A 149 17.56 -10.93 2.40
C ASN A 149 16.32 -11.37 3.19
N ALA A 150 16.55 -12.12 4.27
CA ALA A 150 15.53 -12.28 5.31
C ALA A 150 15.16 -10.89 5.83
N HIS A 151 13.89 -10.70 6.11
CA HIS A 151 13.38 -9.41 6.60
C HIS A 151 12.96 -9.53 8.08
N PRO A 152 12.94 -8.42 8.83
CA PRO A 152 12.44 -8.40 10.19
C PRO A 152 10.97 -8.81 10.27
N ALA A 153 10.53 -9.28 11.44
CA ALA A 153 9.13 -9.56 11.70
C ALA A 153 8.29 -8.26 11.67
N GLU A 154 8.90 -7.15 12.08
CA GLU A 154 8.27 -5.84 12.16
C GLU A 154 9.10 -4.81 11.41
N MET A 155 8.42 -3.95 10.68
CA MET A 155 9.03 -2.83 9.96
C MET A 155 8.15 -1.60 10.14
N LEU A 156 8.77 -0.47 10.45
CA LEU A 156 8.13 0.84 10.56
C LEU A 156 8.87 1.82 9.66
N PHE A 157 8.13 2.61 8.90
CA PHE A 157 8.68 3.62 8.00
C PHE A 157 7.98 4.97 8.22
N ASP A 158 8.74 6.08 8.14
CA ASP A 158 8.21 7.44 8.05
C ASP A 158 8.22 7.84 6.57
N LEU A 159 7.07 7.77 5.91
CA LEU A 159 6.92 7.99 4.47
C LEU A 159 7.24 9.42 4.04
N GLU A 160 7.17 10.40 4.95
CA GLU A 160 7.59 11.78 4.66
C GLU A 160 9.12 11.90 4.57
N LYS A 161 9.85 11.18 5.44
CA LYS A 161 11.31 11.24 5.49
C LYS A 161 11.97 10.19 4.59
N ASP A 162 11.30 9.05 4.41
CA ASP A 162 11.79 7.89 3.65
C ASP A 162 10.69 7.33 2.74
N PRO A 163 10.31 8.06 1.67
CA PRO A 163 9.29 7.59 0.72
C PRO A 163 9.70 6.31 -0.04
N GLY A 164 10.97 5.94 0.02
CA GLY A 164 11.49 4.68 -0.53
C GLY A 164 11.37 3.49 0.40
N GLU A 165 10.98 3.69 1.67
CA GLU A 165 10.86 2.65 2.69
C GLU A 165 12.15 1.81 2.81
N LEU A 166 13.29 2.49 2.89
CA LEU A 166 14.63 1.87 2.92
C LEU A 166 15.15 1.67 4.34
N HIS A 167 14.69 2.49 5.28
CA HIS A 167 15.20 2.55 6.65
C HIS A 167 14.11 2.09 7.64
N ASN A 168 14.25 0.85 8.12
CA ASN A 168 13.34 0.33 9.13
C ASN A 168 13.58 1.00 10.49
N LEU A 169 12.53 1.59 11.07
CA LEU A 169 12.53 2.32 12.34
C LEU A 169 11.98 1.48 13.51
N SER A 170 11.62 0.20 13.30
CA SER A 170 10.96 -0.62 14.34
C SER A 170 11.78 -0.81 15.61
N ASP A 171 13.12 -0.79 15.48
CA ASP A 171 14.04 -0.95 16.59
C ASP A 171 14.53 0.40 17.18
N SER A 172 14.02 1.51 16.67
CA SER A 172 14.42 2.85 17.06
C SER A 172 13.64 3.33 18.29
N PRO A 173 14.27 3.59 19.45
CA PRO A 173 13.56 4.02 20.65
C PRO A 173 12.73 5.29 20.46
N GLU A 174 13.17 6.20 19.59
CA GLU A 174 12.49 7.45 19.24
C GLU A 174 11.06 7.19 18.67
N TYR A 175 10.86 6.05 17.99
CA TYR A 175 9.60 5.70 17.34
C TYR A 175 8.79 4.64 18.08
N ALA A 176 9.18 4.29 19.33
CA ALA A 176 8.51 3.24 20.10
C ALA A 176 7.00 3.51 20.32
N GLU A 177 6.62 4.75 20.61
CA GLU A 177 5.22 5.14 20.78
C GLU A 177 4.43 5.03 19.47
N VAL A 178 5.06 5.41 18.35
CA VAL A 178 4.46 5.27 17.01
C VAL A 178 4.26 3.80 16.69
N LEU A 179 5.24 2.96 16.96
CA LEU A 179 5.16 1.51 16.71
C LEU A 179 4.00 0.87 17.48
N VAL A 180 3.78 1.26 18.72
CA VAL A 180 2.67 0.76 19.55
C VAL A 180 1.31 1.24 19.03
N LYS A 181 1.23 2.47 18.51
CA LYS A 181 0.00 3.04 17.94
C LYS A 181 -0.41 2.34 16.65
N MET A 182 0.56 1.95 15.82
CA MET A 182 0.34 1.35 14.49
C MET A 182 0.07 -0.14 14.55
#